data_01026a4225037acf6c082fc00aa899ac
#
_entry.id   01026a4225037acf6c082fc00aa899ac
#
_cell.length_a   1.000
_cell.length_b   1.000
_cell.length_c   1.000
_cell.angle_alpha   90.00
_cell.angle_beta   90.00
_cell.angle_gamma   90.00
#
_symmetry.space_group_name_H-M   'P 1'
#
loop_
_entity.id
_entity.type
_entity.pdbx_description
1 polymer ?
#
loop_
_entity_poly.entity_id
_entity_poly.type
_entity_poly.pdbx_seq_one_letter_code
_entity_poly.pdbx_strand_id
1 'polypeptide(L)'
;MAFGVRMGLQRYDLDIAARVEAGRTAANERMANIFDQTDFVICAANPDIAFPAHIESNTRVAGKKAPPGNNGALTIPANISGNPAISVPAGLVDGAPVGIQIMAVQHQDRAVLDLAHVWERHNPWPLTAPTS
;
A
#
# COMPACT_ATOMS: atom_id res chain seq x y z
N MET A 1 0.24 11.46 22.04
CA MET A 1 1.42 11.12 21.21
C MET A 1 1.22 9.68 20.71
N ALA A 2 1.24 9.47 19.40
CA ALA A 2 1.01 8.15 18.81
C ALA A 2 2.04 7.12 19.30
N PHE A 3 1.61 5.87 19.48
CA PHE A 3 2.45 4.76 19.97
C PHE A 3 3.76 4.60 19.21
N GLY A 4 3.72 4.73 17.85
CA GLY A 4 4.91 4.64 17.01
C GLY A 4 5.95 5.72 17.26
N VAL A 5 5.52 6.97 17.52
CA VAL A 5 6.42 8.07 17.85
C VAL A 5 7.12 7.84 19.19
N ARG A 6 6.38 7.36 20.19
CA ARG A 6 6.94 7.05 21.51
C ARG A 6 8.00 5.93 21.43
N MET A 7 7.72 4.86 20.67
CA MET A 7 8.67 3.76 20.45
C MET A 7 9.91 4.22 19.67
N GLY A 8 9.74 5.10 18.67
CA GLY A 8 10.86 5.67 17.91
C GLY A 8 11.80 6.48 18.78
N LEU A 9 11.24 7.40 19.59
CA LEU A 9 12.05 8.24 20.50
C LEU A 9 12.82 7.46 21.57
N GLN A 10 12.31 6.29 22.00
CA GLN A 10 12.98 5.47 23.01
C GLN A 10 14.08 4.55 22.46
N ARG A 11 14.07 4.28 21.16
CA ARG A 11 14.94 3.28 20.51
C ARG A 11 15.83 3.86 19.41
N TYR A 12 15.71 5.16 19.13
CA TYR A 12 16.46 5.79 18.05
C TYR A 12 17.90 6.03 18.48
N ASP A 13 18.81 5.30 17.86
CA ASP A 13 20.26 5.49 17.94
C ASP A 13 20.89 5.45 16.53
N LEU A 14 22.19 5.71 16.42
CA LEU A 14 22.89 5.76 15.15
C LEU A 14 22.89 4.39 14.43
N ASP A 15 22.94 3.29 15.16
CA ASP A 15 22.92 1.94 14.55
C ASP A 15 21.56 1.62 13.97
N ILE A 16 20.49 2.03 14.64
CA ILE A 16 19.12 1.89 14.12
C ILE A 16 18.95 2.80 12.90
N ALA A 17 19.41 4.04 12.95
CA ALA A 17 19.36 4.96 11.82
C ALA A 17 20.09 4.38 10.59
N ALA A 18 21.30 3.87 10.77
CA ALA A 18 22.06 3.24 9.70
C ALA A 18 21.35 2.01 9.10
N ARG A 19 20.76 1.16 9.95
CA ARG A 19 19.99 -0.02 9.48
C ARG A 19 18.72 0.37 8.74
N VAL A 20 18.02 1.40 9.19
CA VAL A 20 16.82 1.92 8.50
C VAL A 20 17.21 2.45 7.13
N GLU A 21 18.30 3.22 7.03
CA GLU A 21 18.75 3.76 5.74
C GLU A 21 19.23 2.67 4.78
N ALA A 22 19.98 1.69 5.28
CA ALA A 22 20.36 0.52 4.48
C ALA A 22 19.11 -0.27 4.00
N GLY A 23 18.08 -0.39 4.84
CA GLY A 23 16.80 -1.00 4.47
C GLY A 23 16.06 -0.22 3.39
N ARG A 24 16.05 1.11 3.46
CA ARG A 24 15.47 1.99 2.42
C ARG A 24 16.20 1.85 1.09
N THR A 25 17.53 1.88 1.12
CA THR A 25 18.37 1.70 -0.07
C THR A 25 18.06 0.35 -0.73
N ALA A 26 18.07 -0.74 0.03
CA ALA A 26 17.75 -2.06 -0.50
C ALA A 26 16.31 -2.17 -1.04
N ALA A 27 15.34 -1.47 -0.44
CA ALA A 27 13.98 -1.41 -0.96
C ALA A 27 13.91 -0.66 -2.30
N ASN A 28 14.59 0.47 -2.40
CA ASN A 28 14.67 1.26 -3.63
C ASN A 28 15.32 0.48 -4.78
N GLU A 29 16.42 -0.21 -4.52
CA GLU A 29 17.09 -1.07 -5.50
C GLU A 29 16.17 -2.19 -6.00
N ARG A 30 15.43 -2.83 -5.11
CA ARG A 30 14.45 -3.86 -5.49
C ARG A 30 13.33 -3.29 -6.36
N MET A 31 12.80 -2.13 -6.02
CA MET A 31 11.76 -1.47 -6.83
C MET A 31 12.31 -1.08 -8.21
N ALA A 32 13.52 -0.53 -8.29
CA ALA A 32 14.18 -0.21 -9.56
C ALA A 32 14.32 -1.48 -10.42
N ASN A 33 14.83 -2.58 -9.88
CA ASN A 33 14.96 -3.86 -10.59
C ASN A 33 13.62 -4.43 -11.08
N ILE A 34 12.52 -4.20 -10.37
CA ILE A 34 11.18 -4.58 -10.83
C ILE A 34 10.78 -3.72 -12.02
N PHE A 35 10.96 -2.41 -11.94
CA PHE A 35 10.58 -1.49 -13.02
C PHE A 35 11.53 -1.52 -14.23
N ASP A 36 12.70 -2.11 -14.11
CA ASP A 36 13.54 -2.46 -15.29
C ASP A 36 12.92 -3.57 -16.16
N GLN A 37 11.95 -4.31 -15.62
CA GLN A 37 11.32 -5.45 -16.27
C GLN A 37 9.83 -5.25 -16.55
N THR A 38 9.19 -4.24 -15.95
CA THR A 38 7.75 -4.00 -16.04
C THR A 38 7.44 -2.51 -16.05
N ASP A 39 6.41 -2.10 -16.77
CA ASP A 39 5.91 -0.72 -16.76
C ASP A 39 5.05 -0.44 -15.52
N PHE A 40 4.33 -1.45 -15.03
CA PHE A 40 3.43 -1.33 -13.88
C PHE A 40 3.57 -2.52 -12.93
N VAL A 41 3.36 -2.23 -11.66
CA VAL A 41 3.13 -3.24 -10.61
C VAL A 41 1.71 -3.09 -10.10
N ILE A 42 0.95 -4.19 -10.13
CA ILE A 42 -0.43 -4.22 -9.65
C ILE A 42 -0.52 -5.22 -8.49
N CYS A 43 -1.10 -4.78 -7.38
CA CYS A 43 -1.33 -5.64 -6.22
C CYS A 43 -2.62 -5.24 -5.50
N ALA A 44 -3.04 -6.01 -4.51
CA ALA A 44 -4.12 -5.59 -3.61
C ALA A 44 -3.73 -4.28 -2.89
N ALA A 45 -4.67 -3.37 -2.67
CA ALA A 45 -4.42 -2.14 -1.92
C ALA A 45 -4.15 -2.42 -0.43
N ASN A 46 -4.81 -3.42 0.13
CA ASN A 46 -4.64 -3.87 1.51
C ASN A 46 -4.42 -5.38 1.56
N PRO A 47 -3.70 -5.89 2.57
CA PRO A 47 -3.44 -7.33 2.70
C PRO A 47 -4.67 -8.16 3.09
N ASP A 48 -5.76 -7.53 3.51
CA ASP A 48 -7.01 -8.17 3.91
C ASP A 48 -8.19 -7.20 3.76
N ILE A 49 -9.43 -7.68 3.92
CA ILE A 49 -10.64 -6.87 3.94
C ILE A 49 -10.64 -5.90 5.14
N ALA A 50 -11.57 -4.95 5.13
CA ALA A 50 -11.74 -4.00 6.21
C ALA A 50 -11.94 -4.71 7.57
N PHE A 51 -11.27 -4.21 8.60
CA PHE A 51 -11.40 -4.69 9.96
C PHE A 51 -12.43 -3.87 10.76
N PRO A 52 -13.00 -4.42 11.85
CA PRO A 52 -13.95 -3.70 12.70
C PRO A 52 -13.38 -2.38 13.23
N ALA A 53 -14.21 -1.33 13.27
CA ALA A 53 -13.79 0.04 13.63
C ALA A 53 -13.19 0.19 15.05
N HIS A 54 -13.39 -0.79 15.93
CA HIS A 54 -12.85 -0.77 17.29
C HIS A 54 -11.45 -1.36 17.46
N ILE A 55 -10.84 -1.86 16.37
CA ILE A 55 -9.45 -2.35 16.35
C ILE A 55 -8.61 -1.52 15.37
N GLU A 56 -7.29 -1.54 15.55
CA GLU A 56 -6.36 -0.71 14.75
C GLU A 56 -5.90 -1.40 13.46
N SER A 57 -5.93 -2.72 13.40
CA SER A 57 -5.56 -3.53 12.23
C SER A 57 -6.01 -4.97 12.41
N ASN A 58 -6.09 -5.73 11.32
CA ASN A 58 -6.30 -7.17 11.38
C ASN A 58 -5.16 -7.85 12.14
N THR A 59 -5.50 -8.76 13.05
CA THR A 59 -4.52 -9.54 13.84
C THR A 59 -4.05 -10.79 13.09
N ARG A 60 -4.75 -11.16 12.03
CA ARG A 60 -4.43 -12.28 11.13
C ARG A 60 -4.66 -11.87 9.68
N VAL A 61 -3.82 -12.38 8.78
CA VAL A 61 -3.93 -12.23 7.33
C VAL A 61 -3.69 -13.60 6.72
N ALA A 62 -4.56 -14.04 5.83
CA ALA A 62 -4.51 -15.39 5.23
C ALA A 62 -4.33 -16.50 6.28
N GLY A 63 -5.04 -16.40 7.41
CA GLY A 63 -4.98 -17.38 8.51
C GLY A 63 -3.71 -17.31 9.39
N LYS A 64 -2.71 -16.51 9.06
CA LYS A 64 -1.46 -16.36 9.82
C LYS A 64 -1.51 -15.11 10.70
N LYS A 65 -0.83 -15.16 11.87
CA LYS A 65 -0.69 -13.97 12.73
C LYS A 65 0.02 -12.85 11.99
N ALA A 66 -0.58 -11.67 12.00
CA ALA A 66 -0.03 -10.48 11.36
C ALA A 66 0.53 -9.50 12.43
N PRO A 67 1.59 -8.75 12.12
CA PRO A 67 2.10 -7.71 13.01
C PRO A 67 1.14 -6.53 13.08
N PRO A 68 1.16 -5.74 14.17
CA PRO A 68 0.41 -4.48 14.23
C PRO A 68 0.76 -3.55 13.06
N GLY A 69 -0.23 -2.84 12.52
CA GLY A 69 -0.02 -1.91 11.41
C GLY A 69 0.17 -2.58 10.03
N ASN A 70 -0.14 -3.86 9.90
CA ASN A 70 0.00 -4.61 8.65
C ASN A 70 -0.88 -4.09 7.49
N ASN A 71 -1.92 -3.32 7.80
CA ASN A 71 -2.83 -2.74 6.82
C ASN A 71 -2.14 -1.83 5.77
N GLY A 72 -0.98 -1.24 6.10
CA GLY A 72 -0.16 -0.48 5.16
C GLY A 72 0.91 -1.29 4.42
N ALA A 73 1.03 -2.59 4.66
CA ALA A 73 2.18 -3.38 4.21
C ALA A 73 2.38 -3.37 2.68
N LEU A 74 1.29 -3.31 1.91
CA LEU A 74 1.35 -3.31 0.44
C LEU A 74 1.52 -1.91 -0.17
N THR A 75 1.22 -0.84 0.58
CA THR A 75 1.34 0.55 0.11
C THR A 75 2.68 1.20 0.51
N ILE A 76 3.33 0.70 1.56
CA ILE A 76 4.62 1.19 2.06
C ILE A 76 5.73 1.17 0.98
N PRO A 77 5.90 0.13 0.15
CA PRO A 77 6.96 0.13 -0.85
C PRO A 77 6.95 1.34 -1.79
N ALA A 78 5.79 1.72 -2.33
CA ALA A 78 5.67 2.90 -3.18
C ALA A 78 6.05 4.19 -2.43
N ASN A 79 5.62 4.33 -1.18
CA ASN A 79 5.95 5.49 -0.34
C ASN A 79 7.45 5.60 -0.05
N ILE A 80 8.13 4.47 0.21
CA ILE A 80 9.58 4.44 0.48
C ILE A 80 10.37 4.80 -0.77
N SER A 81 10.00 4.25 -1.92
CA SER A 81 10.72 4.42 -3.18
C SER A 81 10.32 5.67 -3.96
N GLY A 82 9.25 6.39 -3.53
CA GLY A 82 8.76 7.58 -4.24
C GLY A 82 8.13 7.26 -5.60
N ASN A 83 7.62 6.06 -5.77
CA ASN A 83 6.89 5.66 -6.96
C ASN A 83 5.46 6.21 -6.95
N PRO A 84 4.93 6.75 -8.07
CA PRO A 84 3.53 7.11 -8.17
C PRO A 84 2.66 5.85 -8.02
N ALA A 85 1.61 5.96 -7.24
CA ALA A 85 0.68 4.87 -6.99
C ALA A 85 -0.75 5.38 -6.83
N ILE A 86 -1.71 4.64 -7.36
CA ILE A 86 -3.14 4.90 -7.22
C ILE A 86 -3.86 3.65 -6.73
N SER A 87 -4.85 3.82 -5.87
CA SER A 87 -5.78 2.75 -5.52
C SER A 87 -7.09 2.96 -6.26
N VAL A 88 -7.57 1.92 -6.92
CA VAL A 88 -8.85 1.92 -7.62
C VAL A 88 -9.75 0.81 -7.07
N PRO A 89 -11.09 1.00 -7.08
CA PRO A 89 -12.03 -0.04 -6.66
C PRO A 89 -11.89 -1.32 -7.49
N ALA A 90 -11.99 -2.47 -6.81
CA ALA A 90 -11.89 -3.80 -7.43
C ALA A 90 -13.07 -4.71 -7.07
N GLY A 91 -14.18 -4.14 -6.56
CA GLY A 91 -15.40 -4.87 -6.21
C GLY A 91 -15.55 -5.08 -4.71
N LEU A 92 -16.24 -6.16 -4.35
CA LEU A 92 -16.56 -6.52 -2.97
C LEU A 92 -16.06 -7.94 -2.67
N VAL A 93 -15.56 -8.13 -1.47
CA VAL A 93 -15.25 -9.44 -0.89
C VAL A 93 -15.99 -9.54 0.45
N ASP A 94 -16.84 -10.53 0.62
CA ASP A 94 -17.70 -10.69 1.80
C ASP A 94 -18.51 -9.42 2.16
N GLY A 95 -18.96 -8.69 1.13
CA GLY A 95 -19.69 -7.43 1.29
C GLY A 95 -18.82 -6.21 1.62
N ALA A 96 -17.54 -6.37 1.86
CA ALA A 96 -16.59 -5.28 2.10
C ALA A 96 -15.96 -4.79 0.79
N PRO A 97 -15.84 -3.47 0.56
CA PRO A 97 -15.17 -2.94 -0.63
C PRO A 97 -13.66 -3.26 -0.58
N VAL A 98 -13.13 -3.68 -1.72
CA VAL A 98 -11.70 -3.93 -1.89
C VAL A 98 -11.16 -3.10 -3.05
N GLY A 99 -9.86 -2.81 -3.01
CA GLY A 99 -9.15 -2.08 -4.05
C GLY A 99 -7.91 -2.81 -4.52
N ILE A 100 -7.50 -2.46 -5.74
CA ILE A 100 -6.16 -2.77 -6.22
C ILE A 100 -5.33 -1.49 -6.23
N GLN A 101 -4.02 -1.65 -6.02
CA GLN A 101 -3.04 -0.60 -6.17
C GLN A 101 -2.30 -0.79 -7.49
N ILE A 102 -2.15 0.27 -8.25
CA ILE A 102 -1.34 0.35 -9.46
C ILE A 102 -0.17 1.28 -9.18
N MET A 103 1.05 0.83 -9.43
CA MET A 103 2.28 1.59 -9.26
C MET A 103 3.03 1.66 -10.58
N ALA A 104 3.75 2.76 -10.83
CA ALA A 104 4.67 2.91 -11.96
C ALA A 104 6.05 3.40 -11.49
N VAL A 105 7.01 3.43 -12.39
CA VAL A 105 8.32 4.02 -12.11
C VAL A 105 8.18 5.51 -11.76
N GLN A 106 9.14 6.06 -11.03
CA GLN A 106 9.15 7.47 -10.62
C GLN A 106 8.88 8.43 -11.78
N HIS A 107 8.11 9.48 -11.52
CA HIS A 107 7.71 10.53 -12.47
C HIS A 107 6.72 10.07 -13.57
N GLN A 108 6.18 8.86 -13.49
CA GLN A 108 5.15 8.35 -14.40
C GLN A 108 3.72 8.48 -13.82
N ASP A 109 3.44 9.57 -13.11
CA ASP A 109 2.12 9.84 -12.52
C ASP A 109 1.01 9.80 -13.56
N ARG A 110 1.27 10.36 -14.75
CA ARG A 110 0.32 10.35 -15.86
C ARG A 110 -0.02 8.92 -16.31
N ALA A 111 0.99 8.06 -16.45
CA ALA A 111 0.76 6.67 -16.87
C ALA A 111 -0.11 5.91 -15.86
N VAL A 112 0.08 6.15 -14.55
CA VAL A 112 -0.76 5.59 -13.49
C VAL A 112 -2.20 6.06 -13.62
N LEU A 113 -2.43 7.36 -13.87
CA LEU A 113 -3.77 7.93 -14.06
C LEU A 113 -4.43 7.41 -15.34
N ASP A 114 -3.69 7.31 -16.45
CA ASP A 114 -4.19 6.78 -17.71
C ASP A 114 -4.64 5.31 -17.56
N LEU A 115 -3.84 4.48 -16.87
CA LEU A 115 -4.22 3.08 -16.61
C LEU A 115 -5.41 2.98 -15.66
N ALA A 116 -5.46 3.82 -14.61
CA ALA A 116 -6.62 3.87 -13.71
C ALA A 116 -7.91 4.26 -14.45
N HIS A 117 -7.83 5.21 -15.40
CA HIS A 117 -8.97 5.57 -16.25
C HIS A 117 -9.42 4.42 -17.17
N VAL A 118 -8.46 3.67 -17.74
CA VAL A 118 -8.79 2.46 -18.51
C VAL A 118 -9.49 1.42 -17.63
N TRP A 119 -8.98 1.22 -16.41
CA TRP A 119 -9.60 0.32 -15.43
C TRP A 119 -11.03 0.74 -15.10
N GLU A 120 -11.28 2.02 -14.79
CA GLU A 120 -12.60 2.57 -14.48
C GLU A 120 -13.60 2.34 -15.61
N ARG A 121 -13.19 2.55 -16.85
CA ARG A 121 -14.05 2.35 -18.02
C ARG A 121 -14.50 0.90 -18.19
N HIS A 122 -13.68 -0.06 -17.81
CA HIS A 122 -13.99 -1.49 -17.92
C HIS A 122 -14.62 -2.07 -16.64
N ASN A 123 -14.45 -1.40 -15.52
CA ASN A 123 -14.95 -1.79 -14.21
C ASN A 123 -15.63 -0.59 -13.52
N PRO A 124 -16.75 -0.08 -14.07
CA PRO A 124 -17.40 1.11 -13.51
C PRO A 124 -17.90 0.82 -12.10
N TRP A 125 -17.76 1.82 -11.21
CA TRP A 125 -18.26 1.79 -9.84
C TRP A 125 -19.16 2.99 -9.56
N PRO A 126 -20.06 2.92 -8.57
CA PRO A 126 -20.88 4.07 -8.18
C PRO A 126 -20.03 5.25 -7.72
N LEU A 127 -20.33 6.46 -8.23
CA LEU A 127 -19.64 7.69 -7.84
C LEU A 127 -20.13 8.25 -6.50
N THR A 128 -21.23 7.70 -5.98
CA THR A 128 -21.83 8.10 -4.71
C THR A 128 -21.95 6.91 -3.78
N ALA A 129 -21.80 7.13 -2.48
CA ALA A 129 -22.07 6.11 -1.48
C ALA A 129 -23.52 5.64 -1.58
N PRO A 130 -23.80 4.33 -1.36
CA PRO A 130 -25.16 3.85 -1.29
C PRO A 130 -25.90 4.61 -0.18
N THR A 131 -27.07 5.14 -0.50
CA THR A 131 -27.99 5.69 0.51
C THR A 131 -28.61 4.52 1.25
N SER A 132 -28.40 4.45 2.56
CA SER A 132 -29.03 3.49 3.47
C SER A 132 -30.55 3.66 3.52
#